data_79ff748ad6c79a8e45503c76eb5a83d7
#
_entry.id   79ff748ad6c79a8e45503c76eb5a83d7
#
_cell.length_a   1.000
_cell.length_b   1.000
_cell.length_c   1.000
_cell.angle_alpha   90.00
_cell.angle_beta   90.00
_cell.angle_gamma   90.00
#
_symmetry.space_group_name_H-M   'P 1'
#
loop_
_entity.id
_entity.type
_entity.pdbx_description
1 polymer ?
#
loop_
_entity_poly.entity_id
_entity_poly.type
_entity_poly.pdbx_seq_one_letter_code
_entity_poly.pdbx_strand_id
1 'polypeptide(L)' 'MIDTGTIIMEKLGKQISERRKKLRLTQEDLAEISGVSPRTINSVELGKANPSINVLNKMVKPIGFVVTLSERVTHE' A
#
# COMPACT_ATOMS: atom_id res chain seq x y z
N MET A 1 -5.87 -20.64 9.63
CA MET A 1 -4.48 -20.29 9.33
C MET A 1 -4.43 -19.18 8.28
N ILE A 2 -3.69 -18.12 8.57
CA ILE A 2 -3.55 -17.00 7.64
C ILE A 2 -2.39 -17.30 6.70
N ASP A 3 -2.61 -17.17 5.39
CA ASP A 3 -1.53 -17.41 4.43
C ASP A 3 -0.55 -16.21 4.36
N THR A 4 0.62 -16.46 3.81
CA THR A 4 1.69 -15.48 3.72
C THR A 4 1.27 -14.24 2.91
N GLY A 5 0.48 -14.44 1.85
CA GLY A 5 0.00 -13.34 1.02
C GLY A 5 -0.89 -12.37 1.80
N THR A 6 -1.77 -12.89 2.65
CA THR A 6 -2.63 -12.08 3.50
C THR A 6 -1.81 -11.25 4.49
N ILE A 7 -0.81 -11.87 5.11
CA ILE A 7 0.08 -11.17 6.06
C ILE A 7 0.83 -10.04 5.35
N ILE A 8 1.34 -10.27 4.15
CA ILE A 8 2.06 -9.27 3.37
C ILE A 8 1.13 -8.10 3.02
N MET A 9 -0.08 -8.38 2.59
CA MET A 9 -1.05 -7.33 2.24
C MET A 9 -1.44 -6.50 3.45
N GLU A 10 -1.62 -7.11 4.61
CA GLU A 10 -1.94 -6.39 5.84
C GLU A 10 -0.80 -5.46 6.25
N LYS A 11 0.43 -5.95 6.21
CA LYS A 11 1.62 -5.13 6.56
C LYS A 11 1.80 -3.97 5.59
N LEU A 12 1.64 -4.24 4.30
CA LEU A 12 1.74 -3.23 3.25
C LEU A 12 0.68 -2.14 3.43
N GLY A 13 -0.57 -2.56 3.64
CA GLY A 13 -1.68 -1.64 3.84
C GLY A 13 -1.48 -0.76 5.06
N LYS A 14 -0.99 -1.33 6.14
CA LYS A 14 -0.69 -0.58 7.37
C LYS A 14 0.40 0.45 7.13
N GLN A 15 1.45 0.08 6.43
CA GLN A 15 2.54 0.99 6.07
C GLN A 15 2.05 2.19 5.28
N ILE A 16 1.20 1.93 4.29
CA ILE A 16 0.60 2.98 3.46
C ILE A 16 -0.27 3.91 4.30
N SER A 17 -1.14 3.34 5.12
CA SER A 17 -2.02 4.09 5.99
C SER A 17 -1.25 4.99 6.97
N GLU A 18 -0.24 4.44 7.61
CA GLU A 18 0.58 5.21 8.56
C GLU A 18 1.31 6.35 7.87
N ARG A 19 1.87 6.11 6.69
CA ARG A 19 2.58 7.14 5.93
C ARG A 19 1.63 8.24 5.49
N ARG A 20 0.45 7.87 4.98
CA ARG A 20 -0.57 8.82 4.57
C ARG A 20 -0.96 9.73 5.73
N LYS A 21 -1.24 9.14 6.89
CA LYS A 21 -1.63 9.89 8.09
C LYS A 21 -0.51 10.79 8.59
N LYS A 22 0.71 10.32 8.51
CA LYS A 22 1.89 11.11 8.88
C LYS A 22 2.00 12.37 8.03
N LEU A 23 1.62 12.28 6.77
CA LEU A 23 1.60 13.40 5.85
C LEU A 23 0.31 14.23 5.95
N ARG A 24 -0.58 13.87 6.88
CA ARG A 24 -1.86 14.55 7.13
C ARG A 24 -2.79 14.53 5.92
N LEU A 25 -2.76 13.45 5.17
CA LEU A 25 -3.64 13.23 4.03
C LEU A 25 -4.81 12.35 4.42
N THR A 26 -6.01 12.70 3.96
CA THR A 26 -7.15 11.78 4.05
C THR A 26 -7.08 10.77 2.92
N GLN A 27 -7.91 9.73 2.98
CA GLN A 27 -8.00 8.78 1.86
C GLN A 27 -8.47 9.49 0.59
N GLU A 28 -9.38 10.46 0.74
CA GLU A 28 -9.86 11.26 -0.38
C GLU A 28 -8.75 12.11 -0.98
N ASP A 29 -7.90 12.69 -0.15
CA ASP A 29 -6.73 13.44 -0.62
C ASP A 29 -5.81 12.55 -1.44
N LEU A 30 -5.51 11.37 -0.93
CA LEU A 30 -4.66 10.43 -1.63
C LEU A 30 -5.29 9.95 -2.93
N ALA A 31 -6.61 9.74 -2.93
CA ALA A 31 -7.34 9.38 -4.14
C ALA A 31 -7.19 10.44 -5.22
N GLU A 32 -7.33 11.71 -4.84
CA GLU A 32 -7.23 12.81 -5.78
C GLU A 32 -5.84 12.91 -6.40
N ILE A 33 -4.80 12.82 -5.59
CA ILE A 33 -3.43 12.99 -6.11
C ILE A 33 -2.88 11.73 -6.80
N SER A 34 -3.41 10.56 -6.46
CA SER A 34 -2.94 9.29 -7.04
C SER A 34 -3.75 8.84 -8.26
N GLY A 35 -4.96 9.32 -8.40
CA GLY A 35 -5.87 8.82 -9.42
C GLY A 35 -6.47 7.46 -9.09
N VAL A 36 -6.32 6.99 -7.86
CA VAL A 36 -6.90 5.72 -7.39
C VAL A 36 -8.12 6.04 -6.54
N SER A 37 -9.20 5.28 -6.71
CA SER A 37 -10.44 5.57 -5.98
C SER A 37 -10.27 5.45 -4.47
N PRO A 38 -11.01 6.23 -3.66
CA PRO A 38 -10.97 6.10 -2.20
C PRO A 38 -11.33 4.70 -1.73
N ARG A 39 -12.24 4.05 -2.42
CA ARG A 39 -12.66 2.68 -2.10
C ARG A 39 -11.50 1.70 -2.23
N THR A 40 -10.73 1.82 -3.31
CA THR A 40 -9.55 0.97 -3.52
C THR A 40 -8.49 1.27 -2.47
N ILE A 41 -8.24 2.54 -2.18
CA ILE A 41 -7.28 2.93 -1.14
C ILE A 41 -7.67 2.32 0.20
N ASN A 42 -8.93 2.43 0.58
CA ASN A 42 -9.42 1.87 1.83
C ASN A 42 -9.22 0.35 1.88
N SER A 43 -9.58 -0.35 0.82
CA SER A 43 -9.41 -1.81 0.76
C SER A 43 -7.95 -2.23 0.86
N VAL A 44 -7.05 -1.50 0.20
CA VAL A 44 -5.61 -1.78 0.28
C VAL A 44 -5.08 -1.53 1.69
N GLU A 45 -5.47 -0.42 2.30
CA GLU A 45 -5.03 -0.08 3.66
C GLU A 45 -5.51 -1.09 4.70
N LEU A 46 -6.66 -1.71 4.46
CA LEU A 46 -7.19 -2.76 5.34
C LEU A 46 -6.59 -4.14 5.08
N GLY A 47 -5.76 -4.26 4.05
CA GLY A 47 -5.18 -5.55 3.68
C GLY A 47 -6.17 -6.50 3.00
N LYS A 48 -7.28 -5.97 2.52
CA LYS A 48 -8.36 -6.77 1.92
C LYS A 48 -8.31 -6.83 0.40
N ALA A 49 -7.48 -6.00 -0.22
CA ALA A 49 -7.33 -5.97 -1.66
C ALA A 49 -5.99 -6.54 -2.07
N ASN A 50 -5.93 -7.03 -3.29
CA ASN A 50 -4.69 -7.47 -3.91
C ASN A 50 -4.45 -6.61 -5.15
N PRO A 51 -3.94 -5.37 -4.97
CA PRO A 51 -3.81 -4.45 -6.09
C PRO A 51 -2.71 -4.89 -7.05
N SER A 52 -2.86 -4.50 -8.31
CA SER A 52 -1.77 -4.66 -9.27
C SER A 52 -0.58 -3.77 -8.85
N ILE A 53 0.60 -4.12 -9.32
CA ILE A 53 1.79 -3.30 -9.06
C ILE A 53 1.60 -1.89 -9.60
N ASN A 54 0.94 -1.75 -10.74
CA ASN A 54 0.66 -0.44 -11.32
C ASN A 54 -0.22 0.42 -10.41
N VAL A 55 -1.29 -0.14 -9.90
CA VAL A 55 -2.18 0.57 -8.96
C VAL A 55 -1.43 0.91 -7.68
N LEU A 56 -0.68 -0.05 -7.15
CA LEU A 56 0.08 0.17 -5.93
C LEU A 56 1.10 1.30 -6.11
N ASN A 57 1.81 1.33 -7.22
CA ASN A 57 2.75 2.41 -7.55
C ASN A 57 2.07 3.77 -7.58
N LYS A 58 0.89 3.85 -8.20
CA LYS A 58 0.12 5.10 -8.24
C LYS A 58 -0.23 5.59 -6.84
N MET A 59 -0.56 4.68 -5.93
CA MET A 59 -0.93 5.03 -4.57
C MET A 59 0.26 5.51 -3.74
N VAL A 60 1.40 4.84 -3.87
CA VAL A 60 2.52 5.07 -2.95
C VAL A 60 3.48 6.16 -3.41
N LYS A 61 3.54 6.42 -4.71
CA LYS A 61 4.42 7.44 -5.26
C LYS A 61 4.17 8.83 -4.67
N PRO A 62 2.92 9.30 -4.58
CA PRO A 62 2.65 10.61 -3.99
C PRO A 62 3.05 10.74 -2.52
N ILE A 63 3.14 9.64 -1.80
CA ILE A 63 3.52 9.66 -0.38
C ILE A 63 4.99 9.28 -0.16
N GLY A 64 5.77 9.27 -1.23
CA GLY A 64 7.21 9.13 -1.13
C GLY A 64 7.73 7.70 -1.05
N PHE A 65 6.91 6.72 -1.39
CA PHE A 65 7.35 5.33 -1.47
C PHE A 65 7.58 4.91 -2.91
N VAL A 66 8.36 3.86 -3.08
CA VAL A 66 8.50 3.17 -4.36
C VAL A 66 8.22 1.70 -4.15
N VAL A 67 7.63 1.08 -5.15
CA VAL A 67 7.50 -0.38 -5.17
C VAL A 67 8.74 -0.93 -5.85
N THR A 68 9.46 -1.77 -5.15
CA THR A 68 10.70 -2.32 -5.67
C THR A 68 10.85 -3.79 -5.27
N LEU A 69 11.70 -4.49 -5.98
CA LEU A 69 12.11 -5.84 -5.63
C LEU A 69 13.49 -5.78 -5.02
N SER A 70 13.69 -6.55 -3.97
CA SER A 70 15.02 -6.73 -3.41
C SER A 70 15.31 -8.21 -3.28
N GLU A 71 16.57 -8.56 -3.52
CA GLU A 71 16.98 -9.93 -3.39
C GLU A 71 16.96 -10.35 -1.92
N ARG A 72 16.35 -11.49 -1.66
CA ARG A 72 16.29 -12.01 -0.31
C ARG A 72 17.65 -12.60 0.06
N VAL A 73 18.20 -12.10 1.15
CA VAL A 73 19.43 -12.69 1.71
C VAL A 73 19.02 -13.89 2.56
N THR A 74 19.56 -15.04 2.21
CA THR A 74 19.27 -16.28 2.94
C THR A 74 20.52 -16.64 3.76
N HIS A 75 20.28 -16.86 5.04
CA HIS A 75 21.33 -17.35 5.95
C HIS A 75 21.07 -18.83 6.22
N GLU A 76 22.09 -19.61 6.14
CA GLU A 76 22.00 -21.03 6.43
C GLU A 76 22.61 -21.37 7.78
#